data_0c70c6e312cbd6ad897eb6d788ed67bf
#
_entry.id   0c70c6e312cbd6ad897eb6d788ed67bf
#
_cell.length_a   1.000
_cell.length_b   1.000
_cell.length_c   1.000
_cell.angle_alpha   90.00
_cell.angle_beta   90.00
_cell.angle_gamma   90.00
#
_symmetry.space_group_name_H-M   'P 1'
#
loop_
_entity.id
_entity.type
_entity.pdbx_description
1 polymer ?
#
loop_
_entity_poly.entity_id
_entity_poly.type
_entity_poly.pdbx_seq_one_letter_code
_entity_poly.pdbx_strand_id
1 'polypeptide(L)'
;MGEINIRIVLQYDGSRYDGWQRQGNTDRTIQGKLEQVLEKMAGVPVRVHGAGRTDAGVHARGQTANFLLPESSPVREPGEVMEYLNRYLPEDIAVLRAERVSPRFHSRLNAAAKTYCYRIETAARRDVFERKYVYGLGRSLDVEAMERTAALLTGTHDFGAFCSLKRSRKSTVRTVYSIDVRRENTLVELTFRGNGFLYNMVRILAGTLIEAGLGARTPESAAAALAGKDRSRAGFTAPPEGLFLMEVEYPPQ
;
A
#
# COMPACT_ATOMS: atom_id res chain seq x y z
N MET A 1 19.48 -25.74 -13.91
CA MET A 1 19.65 -24.38 -14.48
C MET A 1 19.56 -23.42 -13.32
N GLY A 2 20.52 -22.47 -13.22
CA GLY A 2 20.51 -21.45 -12.18
C GLY A 2 19.42 -20.40 -12.41
N GLU A 3 19.02 -19.72 -11.35
CA GLU A 3 18.08 -18.61 -11.39
C GLU A 3 18.69 -17.37 -10.71
N ILE A 4 18.38 -16.21 -11.25
CA ILE A 4 18.82 -14.92 -10.73
C ILE A 4 17.61 -14.26 -10.06
N ASN A 5 17.72 -13.89 -8.79
CA ASN A 5 16.68 -13.17 -8.07
C ASN A 5 16.85 -11.66 -8.29
N ILE A 6 15.87 -11.04 -8.93
CA ILE A 6 15.83 -9.60 -9.20
C ILE A 6 14.78 -8.95 -8.29
N ARG A 7 15.21 -7.94 -7.53
CA ARG A 7 14.33 -7.03 -6.79
C ARG A 7 14.10 -5.78 -7.61
N ILE A 8 12.85 -5.35 -7.71
CA ILE A 8 12.46 -4.09 -8.31
C ILE A 8 11.71 -3.22 -7.31
N VAL A 9 11.89 -1.91 -7.41
CA VAL A 9 11.04 -0.89 -6.79
C VAL A 9 10.27 -0.21 -7.89
N LEU A 10 8.95 -0.09 -7.74
CA LEU A 10 8.08 0.44 -8.77
C LEU A 10 7.01 1.37 -8.19
N GLN A 11 6.53 2.26 -9.05
CA GLN A 11 5.39 3.13 -8.80
C GLN A 11 4.27 2.83 -9.78
N TYR A 12 3.03 3.11 -9.38
CA TYR A 12 1.86 2.99 -10.26
C TYR A 12 0.68 3.86 -9.83
N ASP A 13 -0.06 4.35 -10.83
CA ASP A 13 -1.42 4.87 -10.67
C ASP A 13 -2.39 3.68 -10.64
N GLY A 14 -2.97 3.41 -9.46
CA GLY A 14 -3.90 2.29 -9.26
C GLY A 14 -5.31 2.50 -9.81
N SER A 15 -5.65 3.72 -10.30
CA SER A 15 -7.03 4.11 -10.65
C SER A 15 -7.73 3.17 -11.63
N ARG A 16 -6.99 2.55 -12.55
CA ARG A 16 -7.51 1.65 -13.60
C ARG A 16 -7.35 0.16 -13.27
N TYR A 17 -6.84 -0.17 -12.07
CA TYR A 17 -6.49 -1.54 -11.71
C TYR A 17 -7.38 -2.09 -10.61
N ASP A 18 -7.67 -3.37 -10.71
CA ASP A 18 -8.42 -4.16 -9.72
C ASP A 18 -7.50 -4.58 -8.54
N GLY A 19 -6.44 -3.79 -8.31
CA GLY A 19 -5.44 -3.95 -7.26
C GLY A 19 -4.15 -4.62 -7.74
N TRP A 20 -3.31 -4.94 -6.77
CA TRP A 20 -2.01 -5.57 -7.04
C TRP A 20 -2.14 -7.01 -7.53
N GLN A 21 -2.87 -7.85 -6.79
CA GLN A 21 -2.82 -9.31 -6.92
C GLN A 21 -3.50 -9.80 -8.20
N ARG A 22 -2.81 -10.63 -9.01
CA ARG A 22 -3.40 -11.33 -10.13
C ARG A 22 -4.63 -12.14 -9.71
N GLN A 23 -5.69 -12.04 -10.49
CA GLN A 23 -6.99 -12.66 -10.28
C GLN A 23 -7.39 -13.45 -11.53
N GLY A 24 -8.23 -14.46 -11.36
CA GLY A 24 -8.66 -15.31 -12.49
C GLY A 24 -9.74 -14.67 -13.38
N ASN A 25 -10.40 -13.62 -12.90
CA ASN A 25 -11.54 -12.97 -13.57
C ASN A 25 -11.20 -11.61 -14.20
N THR A 26 -9.96 -11.14 -14.09
CA THR A 26 -9.51 -9.87 -14.67
C THR A 26 -8.02 -9.91 -15.00
N ASP A 27 -7.65 -9.23 -16.08
CA ASP A 27 -6.26 -8.97 -16.48
C ASP A 27 -5.76 -7.59 -16.02
N ARG A 28 -6.63 -6.80 -15.37
CA ARG A 28 -6.35 -5.45 -14.89
C ARG A 28 -5.74 -5.43 -13.50
N THR A 29 -4.63 -6.14 -13.31
CA THR A 29 -3.87 -6.14 -12.05
C THR A 29 -2.42 -5.78 -12.30
N ILE A 30 -1.78 -5.08 -11.34
CA ILE A 30 -0.38 -4.65 -11.46
C ILE A 30 0.54 -5.88 -11.63
N GLN A 31 0.35 -6.91 -10.79
CA GLN A 31 1.11 -8.16 -10.87
C GLN A 31 0.94 -8.84 -12.24
N GLY A 32 -0.29 -8.87 -12.77
CA GLY A 32 -0.56 -9.48 -14.07
C GLY A 32 0.15 -8.76 -15.20
N LYS A 33 0.18 -7.42 -15.20
CA LYS A 33 0.92 -6.63 -16.22
C LYS A 33 2.42 -6.89 -16.14
N LEU A 34 3.00 -6.94 -14.93
CA LEU A 34 4.42 -7.27 -14.76
C LEU A 34 4.74 -8.69 -15.26
N GLU A 35 3.94 -9.69 -14.88
CA GLU A 35 4.16 -11.09 -15.29
C GLU A 35 4.05 -11.26 -16.81
N GLN A 36 3.10 -10.57 -17.47
CA GLN A 36 2.96 -10.59 -18.93
C GLN A 36 4.19 -10.03 -19.66
N VAL A 37 4.75 -8.93 -19.18
CA VAL A 37 5.95 -8.32 -19.79
C VAL A 37 7.19 -9.16 -19.51
N LEU A 38 7.33 -9.67 -18.29
CA LEU A 38 8.45 -10.55 -17.91
C LEU A 38 8.45 -11.88 -18.68
N GLU A 39 7.28 -12.47 -18.92
CA GLU A 39 7.15 -13.70 -19.72
C GLU A 39 7.61 -13.47 -21.16
N LYS A 40 7.25 -12.34 -21.78
CA LYS A 40 7.74 -11.96 -23.11
C LYS A 40 9.25 -11.74 -23.14
N MET A 41 9.80 -11.16 -22.08
CA MET A 41 11.23 -10.90 -21.94
C MET A 41 12.04 -12.18 -21.77
N ALA A 42 11.57 -13.08 -20.92
CA ALA A 42 12.30 -14.30 -20.55
C ALA A 42 11.99 -15.51 -21.45
N GLY A 43 10.91 -15.47 -22.24
CA GLY A 43 10.42 -16.58 -23.04
C GLY A 43 9.76 -17.71 -22.23
N VAL A 44 9.62 -17.54 -20.92
CA VAL A 44 9.00 -18.47 -19.97
C VAL A 44 8.17 -17.71 -18.93
N PRO A 45 7.14 -18.34 -18.33
CA PRO A 45 6.38 -17.69 -17.25
C PRO A 45 7.27 -17.30 -16.07
N VAL A 46 7.18 -16.05 -15.65
CA VAL A 46 7.91 -15.48 -14.50
C VAL A 46 6.91 -15.06 -13.45
N ARG A 47 7.03 -15.60 -12.24
CA ARG A 47 6.16 -15.26 -11.12
C ARG A 47 6.70 -14.09 -10.33
N VAL A 48 5.87 -13.07 -10.11
CA VAL A 48 6.22 -11.87 -9.34
C VAL A 48 5.70 -11.96 -7.90
N HIS A 49 6.56 -11.69 -6.94
CA HIS A 49 6.24 -11.63 -5.50
C HIS A 49 6.28 -10.18 -5.01
N GLY A 50 5.12 -9.56 -4.77
CA GLY A 50 5.03 -8.21 -4.20
C GLY A 50 5.20 -8.19 -2.69
N ALA A 51 5.77 -7.11 -2.15
CA ALA A 51 5.94 -6.91 -0.71
C ALA A 51 4.61 -6.80 0.04
N GLY A 52 3.60 -6.22 -0.61
CA GLY A 52 2.25 -6.10 -0.09
C GLY A 52 1.22 -6.05 -1.21
N ARG A 53 -0.01 -6.39 -0.86
CA ARG A 53 -1.14 -6.18 -1.76
C ARG A 53 -1.67 -4.78 -1.54
N THR A 54 -1.97 -4.07 -2.63
CA THR A 54 -2.81 -2.87 -2.62
C THR A 54 -4.18 -3.23 -3.18
N ASP A 55 -5.22 -2.61 -2.66
CA ASP A 55 -6.60 -2.81 -3.10
C ASP A 55 -6.84 -2.13 -4.46
N ALA A 56 -8.00 -2.42 -5.09
CA ALA A 56 -8.43 -1.73 -6.28
C ALA A 56 -8.45 -0.20 -6.06
N GLY A 57 -7.91 0.54 -7.01
CA GLY A 57 -7.83 2.01 -6.96
C GLY A 57 -6.72 2.59 -6.07
N VAL A 58 -5.98 1.76 -5.31
CA VAL A 58 -4.88 2.20 -4.44
C VAL A 58 -3.58 2.33 -5.23
N HIS A 59 -2.84 3.41 -4.99
CA HIS A 59 -1.60 3.76 -5.67
C HIS A 59 -0.36 3.25 -4.93
N ALA A 60 0.80 3.34 -5.58
CA ALA A 60 2.09 3.17 -4.94
C ALA A 60 3.13 4.14 -5.53
N ARG A 61 3.99 4.65 -4.66
CA ARG A 61 5.22 5.38 -5.03
C ARG A 61 6.48 4.55 -4.82
N GLY A 62 6.40 3.47 -4.01
CA GLY A 62 7.54 2.63 -3.65
C GLY A 62 7.12 1.19 -3.34
N GLN A 63 6.31 0.56 -4.19
CA GLN A 63 6.07 -0.88 -4.09
C GLN A 63 7.36 -1.63 -4.40
N THR A 64 7.64 -2.67 -3.63
CA THR A 64 8.77 -3.58 -3.89
C THR A 64 8.26 -4.94 -4.33
N ALA A 65 8.88 -5.50 -5.35
CA ALA A 65 8.62 -6.87 -5.80
C ALA A 65 9.94 -7.59 -6.14
N ASN A 66 9.90 -8.92 -6.13
CA ASN A 66 10.99 -9.72 -6.64
C ASN A 66 10.48 -10.87 -7.51
N PHE A 67 11.34 -11.37 -8.35
CA PHE A 67 11.09 -12.51 -9.22
C PHE A 67 12.39 -13.23 -9.56
N LEU A 68 12.26 -14.50 -9.95
CA LEU A 68 13.38 -15.33 -10.39
C LEU A 68 13.40 -15.35 -11.92
N LEU A 69 14.55 -15.03 -12.51
CA LEU A 69 14.82 -15.15 -13.94
C LEU A 69 15.77 -16.33 -14.18
N PRO A 70 15.52 -17.16 -15.21
CA PRO A 70 16.49 -18.14 -15.66
C PRO A 70 17.81 -17.48 -16.05
N GLU A 71 18.95 -18.08 -15.73
CA GLU A 71 20.26 -17.60 -16.19
C GLU A 71 20.38 -17.57 -17.72
N SER A 72 19.58 -18.37 -18.40
CA SER A 72 19.47 -18.39 -19.87
C SER A 72 18.63 -17.26 -20.44
N SER A 73 18.00 -16.42 -19.61
CA SER A 73 17.21 -15.28 -20.09
C SER A 73 18.08 -14.34 -20.93
N PRO A 74 17.62 -13.89 -22.12
CA PRO A 74 18.39 -12.98 -22.97
C PRO A 74 18.60 -11.61 -22.32
N VAL A 75 17.67 -11.17 -21.45
CA VAL A 75 17.75 -9.94 -20.65
C VAL A 75 17.79 -10.34 -19.19
N ARG A 76 18.90 -10.07 -18.50
CA ARG A 76 19.11 -10.53 -17.11
C ARG A 76 19.88 -9.56 -16.21
N GLU A 77 20.55 -8.57 -16.81
CA GLU A 77 21.20 -7.54 -16.00
C GLU A 77 20.13 -6.57 -15.48
N PRO A 78 20.19 -6.16 -14.19
CA PRO A 78 19.12 -5.35 -13.57
C PRO A 78 18.77 -4.09 -14.34
N GLY A 79 19.78 -3.38 -14.89
CA GLY A 79 19.56 -2.18 -15.70
C GLY A 79 18.76 -2.48 -16.96
N GLU A 80 19.14 -3.52 -17.70
CA GLU A 80 18.44 -3.94 -18.92
C GLU A 80 17.01 -4.42 -18.63
N VAL A 81 16.82 -5.14 -17.51
CA VAL A 81 15.48 -5.58 -17.04
C VAL A 81 14.60 -4.37 -16.75
N MET A 82 15.13 -3.35 -16.07
CA MET A 82 14.41 -2.11 -15.77
C MET A 82 14.03 -1.37 -17.05
N GLU A 83 14.95 -1.23 -18.00
CA GLU A 83 14.69 -0.58 -19.30
C GLU A 83 13.64 -1.35 -20.11
N TYR A 84 13.73 -2.68 -20.16
CA TYR A 84 12.76 -3.51 -20.85
C TYR A 84 11.36 -3.37 -20.21
N LEU A 85 11.26 -3.46 -18.89
CA LEU A 85 10.00 -3.28 -18.18
C LEU A 85 9.40 -1.90 -18.47
N ASN A 86 10.17 -0.83 -18.34
CA ASN A 86 9.68 0.54 -18.60
C ASN A 86 9.31 0.80 -20.07
N ARG A 87 9.87 0.05 -21.02
CA ARG A 87 9.51 0.15 -22.44
C ARG A 87 8.16 -0.50 -22.75
N TYR A 88 7.80 -1.60 -22.06
CA TYR A 88 6.65 -2.42 -22.43
C TYR A 88 5.51 -2.43 -21.40
N LEU A 89 5.72 -1.91 -20.21
CA LEU A 89 4.65 -1.69 -19.24
C LEU A 89 3.73 -0.55 -19.68
N PRO A 90 2.44 -0.58 -19.26
CA PRO A 90 1.56 0.58 -19.41
C PRO A 90 2.16 1.84 -18.77
N GLU A 91 1.84 3.01 -19.32
CA GLU A 91 2.36 4.33 -18.90
C GLU A 91 2.12 4.67 -17.41
N ASP A 92 1.14 4.01 -16.79
CA ASP A 92 0.76 4.18 -15.39
C ASP A 92 1.47 3.20 -14.43
N ILE A 93 2.47 2.45 -14.93
CA ILE A 93 3.36 1.58 -14.14
C ILE A 93 4.80 1.86 -14.56
N ALA A 94 5.66 2.24 -13.61
CA ALA A 94 7.07 2.45 -13.88
C ALA A 94 7.97 1.80 -12.83
N VAL A 95 9.04 1.14 -13.28
CA VAL A 95 10.10 0.58 -12.43
C VAL A 95 11.14 1.67 -12.18
N LEU A 96 11.38 1.99 -10.92
CA LEU A 96 12.28 3.05 -10.47
C LEU A 96 13.70 2.53 -10.22
N ARG A 97 13.82 1.25 -9.80
CA ARG A 97 15.07 0.60 -9.47
C ARG A 97 14.98 -0.89 -9.72
N ALA A 98 16.06 -1.50 -10.16
CA ALA A 98 16.23 -2.94 -10.24
C ALA A 98 17.62 -3.32 -9.72
N GLU A 99 17.73 -4.45 -9.03
CA GLU A 99 19.00 -4.94 -8.50
C GLU A 99 18.97 -6.46 -8.31
N ARG A 100 20.14 -7.10 -8.35
CA ARG A 100 20.28 -8.49 -7.94
C ARG A 100 20.26 -8.58 -6.43
N VAL A 101 19.57 -9.58 -5.91
CA VAL A 101 19.47 -9.84 -4.48
C VAL A 101 19.80 -11.31 -4.19
N SER A 102 19.98 -11.62 -2.91
CA SER A 102 20.19 -13.00 -2.47
C SER A 102 19.12 -13.94 -3.05
N PRO A 103 19.47 -15.17 -3.47
CA PRO A 103 18.48 -16.16 -3.93
C PRO A 103 17.37 -16.44 -2.92
N ARG A 104 17.62 -16.22 -1.64
CA ARG A 104 16.65 -16.41 -0.54
C ARG A 104 15.80 -15.17 -0.26
N PHE A 105 16.10 -14.03 -0.89
CA PHE A 105 15.32 -12.81 -0.68
C PHE A 105 13.88 -12.99 -1.18
N HIS A 106 12.93 -12.55 -0.35
CA HIS A 106 11.52 -12.52 -0.69
C HIS A 106 10.91 -11.20 -0.24
N SER A 107 10.44 -10.37 -1.18
CA SER A 107 9.96 -9.01 -0.94
C SER A 107 8.90 -8.90 0.16
N ARG A 108 8.06 -9.92 0.36
CA ARG A 108 7.05 -9.90 1.42
C ARG A 108 7.57 -10.38 2.78
N LEU A 109 8.40 -11.44 2.79
CA LEU A 109 8.79 -12.11 4.03
C LEU A 109 9.93 -11.40 4.74
N ASN A 110 10.80 -10.73 3.98
CA ASN A 110 11.93 -9.97 4.52
C ASN A 110 11.61 -8.50 4.79
N ALA A 111 10.39 -8.03 4.48
CA ALA A 111 9.99 -6.65 4.77
C ALA A 111 9.96 -6.39 6.28
N ALA A 112 10.69 -5.36 6.73
CA ALA A 112 10.76 -4.92 8.12
C ALA A 112 9.66 -3.92 8.46
N ALA A 113 9.40 -2.98 7.54
CA ALA A 113 8.35 -1.98 7.70
C ALA A 113 7.74 -1.59 6.34
N LYS A 114 6.56 -0.97 6.42
CA LYS A 114 5.85 -0.36 5.29
C LYS A 114 5.31 0.98 5.71
N THR A 115 5.44 1.95 4.81
CA THR A 115 4.90 3.29 5.00
C THR A 115 3.83 3.56 3.96
N TYR A 116 2.66 4.01 4.43
CA TYR A 116 1.54 4.44 3.61
C TYR A 116 1.23 5.91 3.89
N CYS A 117 0.78 6.63 2.87
CA CYS A 117 0.23 7.97 3.02
C CYS A 117 -1.22 7.97 2.53
N TYR A 118 -2.11 8.60 3.30
CA TYR A 118 -3.49 8.85 2.90
C TYR A 118 -3.73 10.35 2.80
N ARG A 119 -4.15 10.82 1.61
CA ARG A 119 -4.32 12.24 1.28
C ARG A 119 -5.79 12.63 1.28
N ILE A 120 -6.12 13.73 1.97
CA ILE A 120 -7.48 14.23 2.16
C ILE A 120 -7.52 15.70 1.74
N GLU A 121 -8.38 16.04 0.81
CA GLU A 121 -8.65 17.44 0.44
C GLU A 121 -9.86 17.97 1.22
N THR A 122 -9.64 19.03 2.00
CA THR A 122 -10.68 19.66 2.84
C THR A 122 -11.37 20.85 2.17
N ALA A 123 -10.83 21.35 1.04
CA ALA A 123 -11.47 22.43 0.28
C ALA A 123 -12.85 22.02 -0.24
N ALA A 124 -13.82 22.94 -0.15
CA ALA A 124 -15.17 22.71 -0.67
C ALA A 124 -15.20 22.55 -2.20
N ARG A 125 -14.27 23.20 -2.90
CA ARG A 125 -14.10 23.05 -4.36
C ARG A 125 -13.06 21.98 -4.62
N ARG A 126 -13.44 20.95 -5.39
CA ARG A 126 -12.54 19.88 -5.80
C ARG A 126 -11.57 20.36 -6.89
N ASP A 127 -10.29 20.03 -6.74
CA ASP A 127 -9.36 20.05 -7.86
C ASP A 127 -9.60 18.83 -8.76
N VAL A 128 -10.03 19.07 -10.00
CA VAL A 128 -10.37 17.99 -10.94
C VAL A 128 -9.13 17.24 -11.44
N PHE A 129 -7.94 17.84 -11.35
CA PHE A 129 -6.69 17.19 -11.76
C PHE A 129 -6.15 16.27 -10.66
N GLU A 130 -6.36 16.63 -9.39
CA GLU A 130 -5.94 15.81 -8.24
C GLU A 130 -6.97 14.74 -7.81
N ARG A 131 -8.20 14.74 -8.37
CA ARG A 131 -9.32 13.90 -7.93
C ARG A 131 -9.06 12.40 -7.86
N LYS A 132 -8.06 11.92 -8.61
CA LYS A 132 -7.65 10.52 -8.62
C LYS A 132 -6.64 10.18 -7.52
N TYR A 133 -6.07 11.19 -6.87
CA TYR A 133 -4.91 11.07 -5.98
C TYR A 133 -5.17 11.65 -4.60
N VAL A 134 -6.42 12.00 -4.30
CA VAL A 134 -6.83 12.59 -3.03
C VAL A 134 -8.30 12.26 -2.74
N TYR A 135 -8.61 11.97 -1.50
CA TYR A 135 -9.99 11.86 -1.05
C TYR A 135 -10.57 13.27 -0.84
N GLY A 136 -11.47 13.69 -1.72
CA GLY A 136 -12.14 14.99 -1.63
C GLY A 136 -13.24 15.00 -0.56
N LEU A 137 -12.87 15.33 0.68
CA LEU A 137 -13.80 15.41 1.82
C LEU A 137 -14.68 16.66 1.76
N GLY A 138 -14.12 17.81 1.34
CA GLY A 138 -14.85 19.09 1.21
C GLY A 138 -15.29 19.70 2.55
N ARG A 139 -14.69 19.30 3.66
CA ARG A 139 -15.01 19.74 5.03
C ARG A 139 -13.73 19.91 5.85
N SER A 140 -13.71 20.91 6.73
CA SER A 140 -12.60 21.12 7.66
C SER A 140 -12.46 19.96 8.65
N LEU A 141 -11.22 19.66 9.03
CA LEU A 141 -10.86 18.62 10.01
C LEU A 141 -10.14 19.28 11.20
N ASP A 142 -10.48 18.83 12.41
CA ASP A 142 -9.72 19.10 13.62
C ASP A 142 -8.50 18.18 13.68
N VAL A 143 -7.33 18.75 13.32
CA VAL A 143 -6.06 18.01 13.27
C VAL A 143 -5.64 17.53 14.66
N GLU A 144 -5.84 18.35 15.70
CA GLU A 144 -5.49 17.96 17.07
C GLU A 144 -6.30 16.75 17.56
N ALA A 145 -7.59 16.68 17.23
CA ALA A 145 -8.41 15.52 17.55
C ALA A 145 -7.93 14.28 16.80
N MET A 146 -7.47 14.43 15.54
CA MET A 146 -6.87 13.36 14.76
C MET A 146 -5.56 12.88 15.37
N GLU A 147 -4.67 13.78 15.79
CA GLU A 147 -3.38 13.45 16.44
C GLU A 147 -3.59 12.71 17.77
N ARG A 148 -4.51 13.19 18.63
CA ARG A 148 -4.87 12.50 19.87
C ARG A 148 -5.40 11.07 19.60
N THR A 149 -6.20 10.91 18.56
CA THR A 149 -6.72 9.59 18.16
C THR A 149 -5.59 8.71 17.61
N ALA A 150 -4.70 9.24 16.78
CA ALA A 150 -3.55 8.54 16.22
C ALA A 150 -2.63 7.99 17.32
N ALA A 151 -2.37 8.79 18.36
CA ALA A 151 -1.55 8.36 19.50
C ALA A 151 -2.10 7.10 20.19
N LEU A 152 -3.43 6.97 20.33
CA LEU A 152 -4.08 5.82 20.94
C LEU A 152 -4.10 4.57 20.03
N LEU A 153 -3.91 4.72 18.73
CA LEU A 153 -3.88 3.64 17.74
C LEU A 153 -2.45 3.20 17.37
N THR A 154 -1.45 3.89 17.91
CA THR A 154 -0.03 3.55 17.73
C THR A 154 0.39 2.49 18.76
N GLY A 155 1.31 1.60 18.36
CA GLY A 155 1.79 0.52 19.21
C GLY A 155 1.47 -0.88 18.67
N THR A 156 1.68 -1.89 19.51
CA THR A 156 1.39 -3.30 19.20
C THR A 156 0.03 -3.68 19.74
N HIS A 157 -0.91 -3.92 18.84
CA HIS A 157 -2.29 -4.23 19.19
C HIS A 157 -2.87 -5.32 18.29
N ASP A 158 -3.98 -5.90 18.74
CA ASP A 158 -4.84 -6.72 17.88
C ASP A 158 -5.76 -5.81 17.06
N PHE A 159 -5.43 -5.63 15.79
CA PHE A 159 -6.18 -4.78 14.86
C PHE A 159 -7.36 -5.51 14.19
N GLY A 160 -7.95 -6.51 14.82
CA GLY A 160 -9.11 -7.22 14.28
C GLY A 160 -10.29 -6.32 13.91
N ALA A 161 -10.56 -5.27 14.72
CA ALA A 161 -11.57 -4.25 14.42
C ALA A 161 -11.26 -3.41 13.18
N PHE A 162 -10.00 -3.31 12.80
CA PHE A 162 -9.52 -2.55 11.64
C PHE A 162 -9.22 -3.44 10.43
N CYS A 163 -9.91 -4.58 10.33
CA CYS A 163 -9.76 -5.54 9.24
C CYS A 163 -11.11 -5.88 8.61
N SER A 164 -11.18 -5.87 7.27
CA SER A 164 -12.41 -6.23 6.56
C SER A 164 -12.63 -7.75 6.39
N LEU A 165 -11.71 -8.60 6.82
CA LEU A 165 -11.87 -10.06 6.78
C LEU A 165 -12.72 -10.52 7.97
N LYS A 166 -13.86 -11.12 7.71
CA LYS A 166 -14.78 -11.63 8.74
C LYS A 166 -14.16 -12.75 9.61
N ARG A 167 -13.25 -13.56 9.05
CA ARG A 167 -12.50 -14.62 9.76
C ARG A 167 -11.11 -14.74 9.18
N SER A 168 -10.08 -14.60 9.99
CA SER A 168 -8.70 -14.90 9.63
C SER A 168 -8.18 -16.03 10.51
N ARG A 169 -7.54 -17.04 9.89
CA ARG A 169 -6.76 -18.04 10.64
C ARG A 169 -5.38 -17.50 11.05
N LYS A 170 -5.00 -16.32 10.55
CA LYS A 170 -3.72 -15.68 10.84
C LYS A 170 -3.90 -14.62 11.93
N SER A 171 -2.86 -14.40 12.71
CA SER A 171 -2.82 -13.35 13.73
C SER A 171 -3.19 -11.98 13.14
N THR A 172 -4.04 -11.25 13.85
CA THR A 172 -4.44 -9.87 13.58
C THR A 172 -3.58 -8.86 14.36
N VAL A 173 -2.63 -9.34 15.16
CA VAL A 173 -1.68 -8.50 15.89
C VAL A 173 -0.70 -7.86 14.91
N ARG A 174 -0.57 -6.52 14.99
CA ARG A 174 0.39 -5.72 14.22
C ARG A 174 1.01 -4.67 15.11
N THR A 175 2.19 -4.19 14.70
CA THR A 175 2.83 -3.03 15.33
C THR A 175 2.74 -1.86 14.37
N VAL A 176 2.00 -0.84 14.74
CA VAL A 176 2.00 0.46 14.08
C VAL A 176 3.06 1.31 14.79
N TYR A 177 4.14 1.64 14.10
CA TYR A 177 5.27 2.38 14.68
C TYR A 177 4.95 3.86 14.84
N SER A 178 4.30 4.47 13.84
CA SER A 178 3.80 5.84 13.90
C SER A 178 2.56 6.03 13.06
N ILE A 179 1.76 7.03 13.44
CA ILE A 179 0.70 7.64 12.65
C ILE A 179 0.90 9.15 12.76
N ASP A 180 1.36 9.77 11.68
CA ASP A 180 1.66 11.19 11.63
C ASP A 180 0.54 11.91 10.88
N VAL A 181 0.06 13.03 11.42
CA VAL A 181 -0.97 13.88 10.80
C VAL A 181 -0.31 15.20 10.42
N ARG A 182 -0.34 15.55 9.16
CA ARG A 182 0.21 16.81 8.66
C ARG A 182 -0.85 17.56 7.87
N ARG A 183 -0.95 18.87 8.10
CA ARG A 183 -1.79 19.76 7.31
C ARG A 183 -0.94 20.78 6.57
N GLU A 184 -1.19 20.89 5.28
CA GLU A 184 -0.64 21.94 4.43
C GLU A 184 -1.80 22.60 3.66
N ASN A 185 -2.14 23.82 4.05
CA ASN A 185 -3.30 24.55 3.53
C ASN A 185 -4.60 23.72 3.69
N THR A 186 -5.19 23.28 2.59
CA THR A 186 -6.41 22.46 2.55
C THR A 186 -6.14 20.96 2.46
N LEU A 187 -4.90 20.56 2.20
CA LEU A 187 -4.49 19.17 2.16
C LEU A 187 -4.13 18.67 3.56
N VAL A 188 -4.72 17.53 3.96
CA VAL A 188 -4.34 16.78 5.17
C VAL A 188 -3.78 15.44 4.73
N GLU A 189 -2.58 15.10 5.21
CA GLU A 189 -1.89 13.86 4.96
C GLU A 189 -1.75 13.05 6.24
N LEU A 190 -2.10 11.76 6.17
CA LEU A 190 -1.94 10.79 7.24
C LEU A 190 -0.87 9.78 6.84
N THR A 191 0.25 9.75 7.54
CA THR A 191 1.34 8.81 7.27
C THR A 191 1.33 7.70 8.30
N PHE A 192 1.22 6.45 7.84
CA PHE A 192 1.18 5.25 8.66
C PHE A 192 2.44 4.42 8.41
N ARG A 193 3.24 4.16 9.44
CA ARG A 193 4.39 3.27 9.37
C ARG A 193 4.19 2.08 10.33
N GLY A 194 4.42 0.84 9.87
CA GLY A 194 4.22 -0.35 10.70
C GLY A 194 4.88 -1.59 10.11
N ASN A 195 4.95 -2.67 10.90
CA ASN A 195 5.54 -3.95 10.49
C ASN A 195 4.72 -4.70 9.41
N GLY A 196 3.49 -4.26 9.18
CA GLY A 196 2.55 -4.80 8.21
C GLY A 196 1.13 -4.38 8.52
N PHE A 197 0.26 -4.48 7.53
CA PHE A 197 -1.13 -4.06 7.66
C PHE A 197 -2.05 -5.18 7.19
N LEU A 198 -3.23 -5.27 7.82
CA LEU A 198 -4.29 -6.20 7.47
C LEU A 198 -5.08 -5.67 6.26
N TYR A 199 -5.97 -6.49 5.73
CA TYR A 199 -6.84 -6.10 4.63
C TYR A 199 -7.70 -4.88 4.99
N ASN A 200 -7.61 -3.83 4.18
CA ASN A 200 -8.21 -2.50 4.37
C ASN A 200 -7.77 -1.75 5.64
N MET A 201 -6.80 -2.23 6.41
CA MET A 201 -6.47 -1.67 7.73
C MET A 201 -6.13 -0.18 7.67
N VAL A 202 -5.25 0.25 6.77
CA VAL A 202 -4.85 1.66 6.66
C VAL A 202 -6.05 2.54 6.29
N ARG A 203 -6.92 2.07 5.39
CA ARG A 203 -8.14 2.82 5.00
C ARG A 203 -9.15 2.93 6.14
N ILE A 204 -9.27 1.91 6.99
CA ILE A 204 -10.14 1.94 8.16
C ILE A 204 -9.55 2.85 9.25
N LEU A 205 -8.23 2.81 9.46
CA LEU A 205 -7.53 3.75 10.33
C LEU A 205 -7.74 5.20 9.85
N ALA A 206 -7.55 5.46 8.55
CA ALA A 206 -7.80 6.78 7.97
C ALA A 206 -9.25 7.24 8.17
N GLY A 207 -10.23 6.38 7.88
CA GLY A 207 -11.64 6.70 8.13
C GLY A 207 -11.95 6.98 9.60
N THR A 208 -11.33 6.26 10.52
CA THR A 208 -11.47 6.49 11.97
C THR A 208 -10.91 7.86 12.39
N LEU A 209 -9.73 8.24 11.85
CA LEU A 209 -9.12 9.55 12.09
C LEU A 209 -9.96 10.68 11.46
N ILE A 210 -10.52 10.47 10.27
CA ILE A 210 -11.41 11.43 9.61
C ILE A 210 -12.67 11.65 10.47
N GLU A 211 -13.29 10.60 11.00
CA GLU A 211 -14.44 10.72 11.92
C GLU A 211 -14.09 11.50 13.19
N ALA A 212 -12.88 11.29 13.74
CA ALA A 212 -12.38 12.06 14.87
C ALA A 212 -12.20 13.55 14.52
N GLY A 213 -11.57 13.85 13.38
CA GLY A 213 -11.38 15.22 12.88
C GLY A 213 -12.69 15.95 12.54
N LEU A 214 -13.76 15.20 12.23
CA LEU A 214 -15.11 15.73 12.01
C LEU A 214 -15.92 15.90 13.30
N GLY A 215 -15.37 15.49 14.48
CA GLY A 215 -16.09 15.48 15.76
C GLY A 215 -17.17 14.39 15.86
N ALA A 216 -17.23 13.46 14.89
CA ALA A 216 -18.18 12.35 14.89
C ALA A 216 -17.76 11.19 15.80
N ARG A 217 -16.52 11.22 16.28
CA ARG A 217 -15.92 10.20 17.14
C ARG A 217 -14.97 10.84 18.15
N THR A 218 -14.97 10.33 19.39
CA THR A 218 -13.94 10.74 20.36
C THR A 218 -12.70 9.82 20.26
N PRO A 219 -11.51 10.30 20.65
CA PRO A 219 -10.29 9.47 20.70
C PRO A 219 -10.49 8.18 21.50
N GLU A 220 -11.17 8.25 22.65
CA GLU A 220 -11.42 7.12 23.54
C GLU A 220 -12.32 6.06 22.86
N SER A 221 -13.26 6.49 22.01
CA SER A 221 -14.12 5.56 21.26
C SER A 221 -13.33 4.76 20.21
N ALA A 222 -12.28 5.36 19.65
CA ALA A 222 -11.36 4.65 18.74
C ALA A 222 -10.51 3.62 19.49
N ALA A 223 -10.00 3.97 20.67
CA ALA A 223 -9.29 3.03 21.57
C ALA A 223 -10.21 1.89 22.02
N ALA A 224 -11.47 2.19 22.35
CA ALA A 224 -12.47 1.17 22.71
C ALA A 224 -12.80 0.23 21.55
N ALA A 225 -12.81 0.71 20.30
CA ALA A 225 -12.96 -0.14 19.12
C ALA A 225 -11.77 -1.10 18.96
N LEU A 226 -10.55 -0.62 19.21
CA LEU A 226 -9.34 -1.45 19.20
C LEU A 226 -9.40 -2.56 20.24
N ALA A 227 -9.74 -2.22 21.49
CA ALA A 227 -9.86 -3.18 22.60
C ALA A 227 -10.99 -4.21 22.38
N GLY A 228 -12.13 -3.77 21.82
CA GLY A 228 -13.32 -4.60 21.61
C GLY A 228 -13.25 -5.52 20.40
N LYS A 229 -12.29 -5.38 19.51
CA LYS A 229 -12.12 -6.17 18.26
C LYS A 229 -13.38 -6.21 17.37
N ASP A 230 -14.24 -5.23 17.49
CA ASP A 230 -15.49 -5.15 16.76
C ASP A 230 -15.37 -4.17 15.60
N ARG A 231 -15.44 -4.68 14.36
CA ARG A 231 -15.34 -3.88 13.12
C ARG A 231 -16.41 -2.77 13.06
N SER A 232 -17.61 -3.01 13.59
CA SER A 232 -18.70 -2.02 13.56
C SER A 232 -18.40 -0.78 14.41
N ARG A 233 -17.49 -0.89 15.34
CA ARG A 233 -17.05 0.19 16.24
C ARG A 233 -15.85 0.98 15.70
N ALA A 234 -15.16 0.49 14.67
CA ALA A 234 -14.15 1.25 13.96
C ALA A 234 -14.80 2.17 12.90
N GLY A 235 -14.03 3.13 12.37
CA GLY A 235 -14.51 4.06 11.35
C GLY A 235 -14.81 3.40 10.00
N PHE A 236 -15.35 4.18 9.08
CA PHE A 236 -15.60 3.72 7.71
C PHE A 236 -14.31 3.33 6.98
N THR A 237 -14.43 2.54 5.92
CA THR A 237 -13.29 2.27 5.04
C THR A 237 -13.13 3.44 4.09
N ALA A 238 -12.11 4.26 4.29
CA ALA A 238 -11.85 5.44 3.47
C ALA A 238 -11.64 5.07 1.99
N PRO A 239 -12.06 5.90 1.03
CA PRO A 239 -11.94 5.65 -0.40
C PRO A 239 -10.50 5.36 -0.84
N PRO A 240 -10.27 4.53 -1.87
CA PRO A 240 -8.92 4.08 -2.23
C PRO A 240 -8.05 5.15 -2.88
N GLU A 241 -8.63 6.12 -3.56
CA GLU A 241 -7.93 7.13 -4.37
C GLU A 241 -7.00 8.05 -3.54
N GLY A 242 -7.23 8.16 -2.23
CA GLY A 242 -6.33 8.89 -1.34
C GLY A 242 -5.14 8.07 -0.85
N LEU A 243 -5.10 6.75 -1.06
CA LEU A 243 -4.10 5.88 -0.46
C LEU A 243 -2.93 5.57 -1.38
N PHE A 244 -1.72 5.73 -0.84
CA PHE A 244 -0.45 5.42 -1.50
C PHE A 244 0.42 4.51 -0.61
N LEU A 245 0.95 3.43 -1.17
CA LEU A 245 2.11 2.75 -0.58
C LEU A 245 3.35 3.55 -0.95
N MET A 246 3.97 4.18 0.05
CA MET A 246 5.12 5.08 -0.14
C MET A 246 6.44 4.34 -0.20
N GLU A 247 6.62 3.36 0.70
CA GLU A 247 7.90 2.67 0.86
C GLU A 247 7.74 1.30 1.52
N VAL A 248 8.68 0.41 1.21
CA VAL A 248 8.89 -0.86 1.91
C VAL A 248 10.34 -0.94 2.36
N GLU A 249 10.56 -1.06 3.66
CA GLU A 249 11.88 -1.13 4.28
C GLU A 249 12.32 -2.59 4.45
N TYR A 250 13.62 -2.81 4.27
CA TYR A 250 14.27 -4.11 4.50
C TYR A 250 15.46 -3.93 5.43
N PRO A 251 15.83 -4.96 6.23
CA PRO A 251 17.08 -4.95 6.98
C PRO A 251 18.27 -4.78 6.01
N PRO A 252 19.39 -4.22 6.47
CA PRO A 252 20.64 -4.23 5.71
C PRO A 252 20.97 -5.67 5.26
N GLN A 253 21.37 -5.82 4.01
CA GLN A 253 21.80 -7.11 3.44
C GLN A 253 23.27 -7.36 3.71
#